data_a81c69fb553a3f28f275dc49b0a3c88f
#
_entry.id   a81c69fb553a3f28f275dc49b0a3c88f
#
_cell.length_a   1.000
_cell.length_b   1.000
_cell.length_c   1.000
_cell.angle_alpha   90.00
_cell.angle_beta   90.00
_cell.angle_gamma   90.00
#
_symmetry.space_group_name_H-M   'P 1'
#
loop_
_entity.id
_entity.type
_entity.pdbx_description
1 polymer ?
#
loop_
_entity_poly.entity_id
_entity_poly.type
_entity_poly.pdbx_seq_one_letter_code
_entity_poly.pdbx_strand_id
1 'polypeptide(L)'
;ADKTSLISIMEIVSGLFLSQRIIYQNEKTVHLTDLGKAFEWLFNIKLGDYHQKYMDVIKRKPAKLTEFLNELANLIRKEHENKGYR
;
A
#
# COMPACT_ATOMS: atom_id res chain seq x y z
N ALA A 1 -11.97 -7.11 -8.81
CA ALA A 1 -10.99 -6.05 -9.03
C ALA A 1 -10.08 -6.45 -10.18
N ASP A 2 -9.61 -5.49 -10.95
CA ASP A 2 -8.67 -5.76 -12.02
C ASP A 2 -7.24 -5.92 -11.45
N LYS A 3 -6.30 -6.28 -12.33
CA LYS A 3 -4.91 -6.50 -11.93
C LYS A 3 -4.25 -5.24 -11.39
N THR A 4 -4.63 -4.09 -11.90
CA THR A 4 -4.09 -2.81 -11.48
C THR A 4 -4.39 -2.57 -10.00
N SER A 5 -5.61 -2.88 -9.58
CA SER A 5 -6.03 -2.72 -8.20
C SER A 5 -5.20 -3.58 -7.24
N LEU A 6 -4.88 -4.81 -7.63
CA LEU A 6 -4.09 -5.69 -6.76
C LEU A 6 -2.68 -5.17 -6.53
N ILE A 7 -2.00 -4.75 -7.58
CA ILE A 7 -0.63 -4.22 -7.43
C ILE A 7 -0.64 -2.87 -6.71
N SER A 8 -1.69 -2.07 -6.92
CA SER A 8 -1.85 -0.79 -6.22
C SER A 8 -2.02 -1.01 -4.71
N ILE A 9 -2.83 -1.99 -4.32
CA ILE A 9 -3.00 -2.33 -2.91
C ILE A 9 -1.69 -2.84 -2.34
N MET A 10 -0.97 -3.65 -3.08
CA MET A 10 0.32 -4.17 -2.62
C MET A 10 1.36 -3.06 -2.47
N GLU A 11 1.27 -2.01 -3.27
CA GLU A 11 2.12 -0.82 -3.11
C GLU A 11 1.90 -0.17 -1.75
N ILE A 12 0.64 -0.04 -1.32
CA ILE A 12 0.30 0.50 0.01
C ILE A 12 0.83 -0.42 1.10
N VAL A 13 0.59 -1.72 0.98
CA VAL A 13 1.05 -2.72 1.96
C VAL A 13 2.57 -2.65 2.12
N SER A 14 3.28 -2.57 1.00
CA SER A 14 4.74 -2.50 1.01
C SER A 14 5.25 -1.25 1.71
N GLY A 15 4.63 -0.11 1.43
CA GLY A 15 4.99 1.15 2.08
C GLY A 15 4.76 1.11 3.59
N LEU A 16 3.61 0.60 4.01
CA LEU A 16 3.30 0.47 5.44
C LEU A 16 4.28 -0.47 6.13
N PHE A 17 4.59 -1.60 5.50
CA PHE A 17 5.55 -2.56 6.04
C PHE A 17 6.92 -1.92 6.22
N LEU A 18 7.41 -1.24 5.20
CA LEU A 18 8.74 -0.62 5.23
C LEU A 18 8.81 0.54 6.23
N SER A 19 7.68 1.22 6.48
CA SER A 19 7.66 2.32 7.44
C SER A 19 7.89 1.85 8.87
N GLN A 20 7.57 0.59 9.17
CA GLN A 20 7.64 0.01 10.51
C GLN A 20 6.85 0.81 11.56
N ARG A 21 5.83 1.56 11.09
CA ARG A 21 4.99 2.34 11.98
C ARG A 21 3.80 1.56 12.52
N ILE A 22 3.49 0.42 11.90
CA ILE A 22 2.41 -0.45 12.36
C ILE A 22 2.99 -1.47 13.30
N ILE A 23 2.54 -1.48 14.55
CA ILE A 23 3.06 -2.39 15.56
C ILE A 23 1.90 -3.09 16.27
N TYR A 24 2.17 -4.28 16.81
CA TYR A 24 1.23 -4.97 17.66
C TYR A 24 1.17 -4.33 19.05
N GLN A 25 0.17 -4.70 19.82
CA GLN A 25 0.04 -4.21 21.20
C GLN A 25 1.27 -4.54 22.06
N ASN A 26 1.99 -5.60 21.72
CA ASN A 26 3.21 -6.00 22.42
C ASN A 26 4.46 -5.29 21.89
N GLU A 27 4.29 -4.24 21.13
CA GLU A 27 5.35 -3.39 20.56
C GLU A 27 6.24 -4.08 19.54
N LYS A 28 5.84 -5.23 19.01
CA LYS A 28 6.55 -5.87 17.91
C LYS A 28 6.03 -5.34 16.57
N THR A 29 6.95 -5.13 15.62
CA THR A 29 6.55 -4.70 14.27
C THR A 29 5.74 -5.79 13.58
N VAL A 30 4.78 -5.35 12.77
CA VAL A 30 3.89 -6.25 12.04
C VAL A 30 4.63 -6.85 10.85
N HIS A 31 4.45 -8.13 10.61
CA HIS A 31 5.05 -8.82 9.48
C HIS A 31 4.30 -8.51 8.18
N LEU A 32 5.01 -8.62 7.07
CA LEU A 32 4.43 -8.42 5.74
C LEU A 32 3.20 -9.31 5.52
N THR A 33 3.28 -10.57 5.92
CA THR A 33 2.18 -11.53 5.79
C THR A 33 0.92 -11.05 6.52
N ASP A 34 1.10 -10.51 7.72
CA ASP A 34 -0.04 -10.03 8.51
C ASP A 34 -0.70 -8.81 7.89
N LEU A 35 0.10 -7.89 7.37
CA LEU A 35 -0.44 -6.73 6.65
C LEU A 35 -1.17 -7.17 5.38
N GLY A 36 -0.59 -8.11 4.64
CA GLY A 36 -1.22 -8.65 3.44
C GLY A 36 -2.57 -9.28 3.74
N LYS A 37 -2.64 -10.09 4.80
CA LYS A 37 -3.89 -10.72 5.21
C LYS A 37 -4.94 -9.70 5.63
N ALA A 38 -4.54 -8.67 6.36
CA ALA A 38 -5.45 -7.61 6.78
C ALA A 38 -6.06 -6.91 5.58
N PHE A 39 -5.25 -6.59 4.58
CA PHE A 39 -5.73 -5.93 3.37
C PHE A 39 -6.59 -6.86 2.52
N GLU A 40 -6.28 -8.15 2.46
CA GLU A 40 -7.13 -9.13 1.80
C GLU A 40 -8.52 -9.17 2.43
N TRP A 41 -8.55 -9.15 3.76
CA TRP A 41 -9.83 -9.14 4.49
C TRP A 41 -10.60 -7.85 4.24
N LEU A 42 -9.91 -6.71 4.34
CA LEU A 42 -10.54 -5.40 4.22
C LEU A 42 -11.17 -5.19 2.83
N PHE A 43 -10.49 -5.61 1.78
CA PHE A 43 -10.95 -5.40 0.40
C PHE A 43 -11.58 -6.63 -0.22
N ASN A 44 -11.66 -7.73 0.51
CA ASN A 44 -12.21 -9.01 0.03
C ASN A 44 -11.52 -9.45 -1.28
N ILE A 45 -10.21 -9.52 -1.23
CA ILE A 45 -9.36 -9.89 -2.37
C ILE A 45 -8.35 -10.95 -1.93
N LYS A 46 -7.66 -11.54 -2.90
CA LYS A 46 -6.53 -12.44 -2.63
C LYS A 46 -5.31 -11.87 -3.34
N LEU A 47 -4.25 -11.68 -2.57
CA LEU A 47 -2.98 -11.15 -3.09
C LEU A 47 -2.05 -12.27 -3.58
N GLY A 48 -2.23 -13.48 -3.06
CA GLY A 48 -1.38 -14.62 -3.39
C GLY A 48 -0.14 -14.65 -2.53
N ASP A 49 1.03 -14.87 -3.14
CA ASP A 49 2.30 -14.90 -2.43
C ASP A 49 2.73 -13.47 -2.08
N TYR A 50 2.68 -13.12 -0.80
CA TYR A 50 2.96 -11.75 -0.34
C TYR A 50 4.39 -11.32 -0.64
N HIS A 51 5.36 -12.21 -0.45
CA HIS A 51 6.76 -11.86 -0.69
C HIS A 51 7.04 -11.63 -2.17
N GLN A 52 6.44 -12.46 -3.03
CA GLN A 52 6.57 -12.28 -4.47
C GLN A 52 5.92 -10.96 -4.91
N LYS A 53 4.73 -10.67 -4.41
CA LYS A 53 4.02 -9.43 -4.73
C LYS A 53 4.79 -8.21 -4.21
N TYR A 54 5.38 -8.32 -3.03
CA TYR A 54 6.24 -7.28 -2.49
C TYR A 54 7.41 -7.01 -3.43
N MET A 55 8.10 -8.06 -3.87
CA MET A 55 9.20 -7.90 -4.81
C MET A 55 8.74 -7.34 -6.15
N ASP A 56 7.54 -7.71 -6.61
CA ASP A 56 6.98 -7.14 -7.84
C ASP A 56 6.84 -5.61 -7.74
N VAL A 57 6.47 -5.10 -6.56
CA VAL A 57 6.42 -3.66 -6.34
C VAL A 57 7.82 -3.06 -6.33
N ILE A 58 8.72 -3.63 -5.54
CA ILE A 58 10.05 -3.07 -5.31
C ILE A 58 10.89 -3.03 -6.60
N LYS A 59 10.71 -4.01 -7.48
CA LYS A 59 11.49 -4.12 -8.72
C LYS A 59 10.97 -3.25 -9.87
N ARG A 60 9.89 -2.53 -9.66
CA ARG A 60 9.29 -1.73 -10.74
C ARG A 60 10.24 -0.62 -11.20
N LYS A 61 10.06 -0.20 -12.45
CA LYS A 61 10.81 0.95 -12.97
C LYS A 61 10.49 2.20 -12.14
N PRO A 62 11.44 3.11 -11.96
CA PRO A 62 11.21 4.31 -11.13
C PRO A 62 9.93 5.07 -11.49
N ALA A 63 9.57 5.15 -12.77
CA ALA A 63 8.36 5.85 -13.21
C ALA A 63 7.06 5.18 -12.68
N LYS A 64 7.11 3.90 -12.35
CA LYS A 64 5.94 3.14 -11.88
C LYS A 64 5.99 2.83 -10.39
N LEU A 65 7.14 3.01 -9.76
CA LEU A 65 7.43 2.49 -8.42
C LEU A 65 6.41 2.92 -7.37
N THR A 66 6.06 4.20 -7.33
CA THR A 66 5.11 4.73 -6.35
C THR A 66 3.92 5.41 -7.03
N GLU A 67 3.52 4.93 -8.20
CA GLU A 67 2.49 5.56 -9.02
C GLU A 67 1.18 5.73 -8.27
N PHE A 68 0.71 4.68 -7.60
CA PHE A 68 -0.56 4.73 -6.88
C PHE A 68 -0.46 5.58 -5.61
N LEU A 69 0.62 5.47 -4.87
CA LEU A 69 0.84 6.30 -3.68
C LEU A 69 0.89 7.78 -4.05
N ASN A 70 1.52 8.11 -5.18
CA ASN A 70 1.55 9.49 -5.68
C ASN A 70 0.15 9.96 -6.06
N GLU A 71 -0.66 9.10 -6.68
CA GLU A 71 -2.04 9.41 -7.00
C GLU A 71 -2.83 9.73 -5.74
N LEU A 72 -2.70 8.90 -4.70
CA LEU A 72 -3.39 9.12 -3.44
C LEU A 72 -2.96 10.43 -2.79
N ALA A 73 -1.67 10.72 -2.79
CA ALA A 73 -1.16 11.97 -2.24
C ALA A 73 -1.74 13.18 -2.99
N ASN A 74 -1.80 13.09 -4.31
CA ASN A 74 -2.33 14.18 -5.13
C ASN A 74 -3.83 14.39 -4.91
N LEU A 75 -4.58 13.30 -4.71
CA LEU A 75 -6.01 13.40 -4.42
C LEU A 75 -6.26 14.10 -3.09
N ILE A 76 -5.44 13.81 -2.08
CA ILE A 76 -5.54 14.47 -0.78
C ILE A 76 -5.21 15.96 -0.91
N ARG A 77 -4.16 16.30 -1.65
CA ARG A 77 -3.80 17.70 -1.89
C ARG A 77 -4.90 18.46 -2.62
N LYS A 78 -5.52 17.82 -3.60
CA LYS A 78 -6.62 18.43 -4.35
C LYS A 78 -7.82 18.71 -3.46
N GLU A 79 -8.17 17.77 -2.57
CA GLU A 79 -9.27 17.95 -1.62
C GLU A 79 -8.98 19.13 -0.67
N HIS A 80 -7.73 19.24 -0.24
CA HIS A 80 -7.28 20.36 0.59
C HIS A 80 -7.56 21.70 -0.10
N GLU A 81 -7.19 21.81 -1.38
CA GLU A 81 -7.46 23.01 -2.17
C GLU A 81 -8.95 23.25 -2.37
N ASN A 82 -9.71 22.18 -2.65
CA ASN A 82 -11.16 22.27 -2.88
C ASN A 82 -11.90 22.77 -1.65
N LYS A 83 -11.37 22.53 -0.45
CA LYS A 83 -11.96 23.02 0.81
C LYS A 83 -11.49 24.43 1.18
N GLY A 84 -10.68 25.05 0.33
CA GLY A 84 -10.24 26.43 0.54
C GLY A 84 -8.99 26.61 1.39
N TYR A 85 -8.32 25.54 1.74
CA TYR A 85 -7.05 25.61 2.46
C TYR A 85 -5.88 25.85 1.51
N ARG A 86 -4.80 26.33 2.05
CA ARG A 86 -3.59 26.57 1.25
C ARG A 86 -2.34 26.14 2.00
#